data_a3c9e1dfa2ac73d2a2e48ea3a6caa119
#
_entry.id   a3c9e1dfa2ac73d2a2e48ea3a6caa119
#
_cell.length_a   1.000
_cell.length_b   1.000
_cell.length_c   1.000
_cell.angle_alpha   90.00
_cell.angle_beta   90.00
_cell.angle_gamma   90.00
#
_symmetry.space_group_name_H-M   'P 1'
#
loop_
_entity.id
_entity.type
_entity.pdbx_description
1 polymer ?
#
loop_
_entity_poly.entity_id
_entity_poly.type
_entity_poly.pdbx_seq_one_letter_code
_entity_poly.pdbx_strand_id
1 'polypeptide(L)'
;MKLTFGDRLTEANRQTGTVLCMGIDPHCNMIPALFGNAMAEAGSPQAISAIGDFVSACLDSAIGKVAAIKPQAAFFEQQGPDGMRLLQHLGRAAIDAGMLVIMDAKRGDIGSTSTAYANAWIGHDAAFPSDALTINPWLGIDTIEPFLNRADATSSGLFVLNRTSNPGAGDLQEQIVDGAPLYTHLAAMLAPLAAARVGESGISSLGIVVGATWPEDAKLLRTALPNAPFLVPGFGAQGAGAENATSGLRRGVAGWEGGIVNSTRGLIFPQAAADATSIAGWHAAIDATITENNAVLNAVF
;
A
#
# COMPACT_ATOMS: atom_id res chain seq x y z
N MET A 1 -7.00 6.94 24.63
CA MET A 1 -7.21 7.61 23.32
C MET A 1 -7.33 6.54 22.25
N LYS A 2 -8.08 6.74 21.17
CA LYS A 2 -8.12 5.80 20.05
C LYS A 2 -6.80 5.96 19.26
N LEU A 3 -6.10 4.87 18.97
CA LEU A 3 -4.84 4.90 18.21
C LEU A 3 -5.09 5.49 16.82
N THR A 4 -4.20 6.37 16.38
CA THR A 4 -4.20 6.90 15.00
C THR A 4 -3.73 5.84 14.00
N PHE A 5 -3.92 6.08 12.71
CA PHE A 5 -3.34 5.18 11.69
C PHE A 5 -1.82 5.11 11.80
N GLY A 6 -1.14 6.25 12.06
CA GLY A 6 0.32 6.28 12.23
C GLY A 6 0.79 5.42 13.42
N ASP A 7 0.03 5.42 14.52
CA ASP A 7 0.32 4.57 15.69
C ASP A 7 0.13 3.09 15.35
N ARG A 8 -0.97 2.73 14.68
CA ARG A 8 -1.26 1.34 14.27
C ARG A 8 -0.26 0.82 13.25
N LEU A 9 0.21 1.66 12.31
CA LEU A 9 1.25 1.29 11.36
C LEU A 9 2.58 1.00 12.08
N THR A 10 2.96 1.86 13.03
CA THR A 10 4.15 1.67 13.85
C THR A 10 4.05 0.39 14.69
N GLU A 11 2.90 0.15 15.29
CA GLU A 11 2.63 -1.07 16.06
C GLU A 11 2.74 -2.32 15.18
N ALA A 12 2.14 -2.32 13.97
CA ALA A 12 2.23 -3.43 13.04
C ALA A 12 3.68 -3.71 12.61
N ASN A 13 4.47 -2.67 12.32
CA ASN A 13 5.89 -2.82 12.00
C ASN A 13 6.67 -3.47 13.16
N ARG A 14 6.39 -3.08 14.40
CA ARG A 14 7.04 -3.63 15.60
C ARG A 14 6.63 -5.07 15.89
N GLN A 15 5.34 -5.37 15.77
CA GLN A 15 4.81 -6.73 16.05
C GLN A 15 5.29 -7.75 15.04
N THR A 16 5.37 -7.39 13.77
CA THR A 16 5.85 -8.28 12.69
C THR A 16 7.37 -8.25 12.52
N GLY A 17 8.06 -7.27 13.14
CA GLY A 17 9.50 -7.07 12.98
C GLY A 17 9.90 -6.67 11.56
N THR A 18 8.99 -6.09 10.79
CA THR A 18 9.24 -5.70 9.39
C THR A 18 8.41 -4.51 8.95
N VAL A 19 8.89 -3.82 7.91
CA VAL A 19 8.15 -2.81 7.14
C VAL A 19 7.61 -3.35 5.81
N LEU A 20 7.65 -4.66 5.60
CA LEU A 20 7.18 -5.27 4.36
C LEU A 20 5.65 -5.20 4.27
N CYS A 21 5.16 -4.79 3.11
CA CYS A 21 3.75 -4.81 2.72
C CYS A 21 3.56 -5.75 1.54
N MET A 22 2.63 -6.69 1.65
CA MET A 22 2.28 -7.54 0.53
C MET A 22 1.29 -6.83 -0.39
N GLY A 23 1.72 -6.46 -1.59
CA GLY A 23 0.82 -6.02 -2.65
C GLY A 23 0.02 -7.21 -3.20
N ILE A 24 -1.30 -7.01 -3.36
CA ILE A 24 -2.20 -8.03 -3.93
C ILE A 24 -2.78 -7.47 -5.23
N ASP A 25 -2.08 -7.77 -6.33
CA ASP A 25 -2.40 -7.39 -7.69
C ASP A 25 -2.63 -8.70 -8.49
N PRO A 26 -3.85 -9.28 -8.50
CA PRO A 26 -4.10 -10.59 -9.09
C PRO A 26 -4.08 -10.54 -10.62
N HIS A 27 -2.87 -10.56 -11.19
CA HIS A 27 -2.67 -10.69 -12.64
C HIS A 27 -3.17 -12.07 -13.12
N CYS A 28 -4.31 -12.11 -13.79
CA CYS A 28 -4.98 -13.37 -14.18
C CYS A 28 -4.07 -14.34 -14.92
N ASN A 29 -3.18 -13.82 -15.79
CA ASN A 29 -2.22 -14.62 -16.57
C ASN A 29 -1.02 -15.15 -15.74
N MET A 30 -0.87 -14.73 -14.50
CA MET A 30 0.19 -15.19 -13.58
C MET A 30 -0.35 -16.08 -12.46
N ILE A 31 -1.66 -16.11 -12.24
CA ILE A 31 -2.28 -16.99 -11.22
C ILE A 31 -2.06 -18.45 -11.62
N PRO A 32 -1.42 -19.27 -10.77
CA PRO A 32 -1.18 -20.68 -11.07
C PRO A 32 -2.48 -21.44 -11.31
N ALA A 33 -2.48 -22.37 -12.27
CA ALA A 33 -3.65 -23.17 -12.62
C ALA A 33 -4.22 -24.03 -11.47
N LEU A 34 -3.43 -24.26 -10.41
CA LEU A 34 -3.87 -24.94 -9.19
C LEU A 34 -5.01 -24.21 -8.46
N PHE A 35 -5.19 -22.88 -8.70
CA PHE A 35 -6.31 -22.09 -8.19
C PHE A 35 -7.52 -22.08 -9.12
N GLY A 36 -7.42 -22.69 -10.32
CA GLY A 36 -8.49 -22.71 -11.32
C GLY A 36 -8.19 -21.87 -12.56
N ASN A 37 -9.21 -21.53 -13.33
CA ASN A 37 -9.07 -20.79 -14.58
C ASN A 37 -9.31 -19.28 -14.39
N ALA A 38 -8.29 -18.55 -13.90
CA ALA A 38 -8.35 -17.10 -13.76
C ALA A 38 -8.40 -16.35 -15.12
N MET A 39 -8.01 -17.02 -16.22
CA MET A 39 -8.05 -16.48 -17.58
C MET A 39 -9.40 -16.70 -18.30
N ALA A 40 -10.40 -17.24 -17.62
CA ALA A 40 -11.76 -17.29 -18.15
C ALA A 40 -12.31 -15.86 -18.37
N GLU A 41 -13.46 -15.76 -19.03
CA GLU A 41 -14.12 -14.46 -19.26
C GLU A 41 -14.21 -13.65 -17.96
N ALA A 42 -13.86 -12.36 -18.05
CA ALA A 42 -13.85 -11.47 -16.90
C ALA A 42 -15.23 -11.40 -16.22
N GLY A 43 -15.24 -11.55 -14.90
CA GLY A 43 -16.48 -11.62 -14.11
C GLY A 43 -17.23 -12.94 -14.17
N SER A 44 -16.74 -13.93 -14.94
CA SER A 44 -17.35 -15.26 -14.96
C SER A 44 -17.15 -15.99 -13.61
N PRO A 45 -18.04 -16.91 -13.23
CA PRO A 45 -17.89 -17.69 -12.00
C PRO A 45 -16.53 -18.39 -11.90
N GLN A 46 -15.97 -18.86 -13.02
CA GLN A 46 -14.67 -19.54 -13.07
C GLN A 46 -13.52 -18.57 -12.75
N ALA A 47 -13.49 -17.39 -13.38
CA ALA A 47 -12.46 -16.38 -13.13
C ALA A 47 -12.55 -15.86 -11.68
N ILE A 48 -13.76 -15.55 -11.21
CA ILE A 48 -14.01 -15.03 -9.85
C ILE A 48 -13.61 -16.05 -8.78
N SER A 49 -13.94 -17.34 -8.96
CA SER A 49 -13.51 -18.39 -8.02
C SER A 49 -11.99 -18.50 -7.97
N ALA A 50 -11.33 -18.59 -9.13
CA ALA A 50 -9.87 -18.74 -9.18
C ALA A 50 -9.13 -17.54 -8.58
N ILE A 51 -9.58 -16.31 -8.87
CA ILE A 51 -9.02 -15.09 -8.28
C ILE A 51 -9.30 -15.05 -6.78
N GLY A 52 -10.52 -15.40 -6.34
CA GLY A 52 -10.91 -15.42 -4.93
C GLY A 52 -10.06 -16.38 -4.11
N ASP A 53 -9.88 -17.62 -4.59
CA ASP A 53 -9.04 -18.63 -3.95
C ASP A 53 -7.56 -18.17 -3.86
N PHE A 54 -7.04 -17.57 -4.93
CA PHE A 54 -5.69 -17.04 -4.96
C PHE A 54 -5.48 -15.90 -3.97
N VAL A 55 -6.36 -14.88 -3.95
CA VAL A 55 -6.17 -13.72 -3.05
C VAL A 55 -6.40 -14.10 -1.58
N SER A 56 -7.26 -15.08 -1.31
CA SER A 56 -7.43 -15.66 0.03
C SER A 56 -6.15 -16.37 0.49
N ALA A 57 -5.54 -17.18 -0.37
CA ALA A 57 -4.28 -17.83 -0.07
C ALA A 57 -3.12 -16.83 0.14
N CYS A 58 -3.11 -15.70 -0.62
CA CYS A 58 -2.17 -14.60 -0.37
C CYS A 58 -2.36 -14.00 1.02
N LEU A 59 -3.60 -13.75 1.44
CA LEU A 59 -3.91 -13.24 2.77
C LEU A 59 -3.44 -14.20 3.86
N ASP A 60 -3.75 -15.49 3.72
CA ASP A 60 -3.34 -16.52 4.70
C ASP A 60 -1.81 -16.57 4.89
N SER A 61 -1.07 -16.43 3.80
CA SER A 61 0.40 -16.35 3.85
C SER A 61 0.93 -15.04 4.44
N ALA A 62 0.17 -13.94 4.37
CA ALA A 62 0.57 -12.62 4.87
C ALA A 62 0.42 -12.47 6.38
N ILE A 63 -0.61 -13.10 6.98
CA ILE A 63 -0.99 -12.92 8.39
C ILE A 63 0.19 -13.18 9.33
N GLY A 64 0.51 -12.17 10.15
CA GLY A 64 1.58 -12.21 11.15
C GLY A 64 3.02 -12.16 10.58
N LYS A 65 3.19 -12.09 9.25
CA LYS A 65 4.50 -12.13 8.58
C LYS A 65 4.85 -10.85 7.83
N VAL A 66 3.86 -10.02 7.52
CA VAL A 66 4.03 -8.70 6.91
C VAL A 66 3.23 -7.66 7.68
N ALA A 67 3.64 -6.39 7.63
CA ALA A 67 3.01 -5.31 8.40
C ALA A 67 1.62 -4.91 7.87
N ALA A 68 1.38 -5.07 6.57
CA ALA A 68 0.10 -4.76 5.93
C ALA A 68 -0.09 -5.53 4.62
N ILE A 69 -1.32 -5.57 4.13
CA ILE A 69 -1.61 -5.87 2.73
C ILE A 69 -2.01 -4.60 1.98
N LYS A 70 -1.76 -4.61 0.66
CA LYS A 70 -2.13 -3.51 -0.23
C LYS A 70 -2.82 -4.05 -1.51
N PRO A 71 -4.13 -4.31 -1.47
CA PRO A 71 -4.88 -4.67 -2.66
C PRO A 71 -4.91 -3.50 -3.67
N GLN A 72 -4.67 -3.81 -4.95
CA GLN A 72 -4.78 -2.84 -6.04
C GLN A 72 -6.17 -2.93 -6.67
N ALA A 73 -7.00 -1.91 -6.46
CA ALA A 73 -8.41 -1.90 -6.87
C ALA A 73 -8.63 -2.21 -8.37
N ALA A 74 -7.76 -1.73 -9.24
CA ALA A 74 -7.89 -1.90 -10.69
C ALA A 74 -7.99 -3.37 -11.14
N PHE A 75 -7.29 -4.30 -10.45
CA PHE A 75 -7.34 -5.72 -10.78
C PHE A 75 -8.67 -6.39 -10.39
N PHE A 76 -9.40 -5.77 -9.49
CA PHE A 76 -10.75 -6.21 -9.11
C PHE A 76 -11.81 -5.49 -9.93
N GLU A 77 -11.63 -4.19 -10.22
CA GLU A 77 -12.52 -3.40 -11.08
C GLU A 77 -12.65 -4.02 -12.49
N GLN A 78 -11.57 -4.52 -13.08
CA GLN A 78 -11.60 -5.19 -14.38
C GLN A 78 -12.46 -6.47 -14.41
N GLN A 79 -12.77 -7.05 -13.25
CA GLN A 79 -13.65 -8.23 -13.10
C GLN A 79 -15.12 -7.82 -12.87
N GLY A 80 -15.45 -6.52 -12.98
CA GLY A 80 -16.80 -6.01 -12.79
C GLY A 80 -17.32 -6.13 -11.35
N PRO A 81 -18.65 -6.18 -11.15
CA PRO A 81 -19.26 -6.15 -9.82
C PRO A 81 -18.80 -7.30 -8.91
N ASP A 82 -18.57 -8.49 -9.46
CA ASP A 82 -18.13 -9.66 -8.68
C ASP A 82 -16.67 -9.51 -8.24
N GLY A 83 -15.80 -8.92 -9.06
CA GLY A 83 -14.45 -8.54 -8.65
C GLY A 83 -14.47 -7.53 -7.50
N MET A 84 -15.36 -6.54 -7.55
CA MET A 84 -15.50 -5.57 -6.46
C MET A 84 -16.03 -6.22 -5.18
N ARG A 85 -16.89 -7.24 -5.27
CA ARG A 85 -17.28 -8.05 -4.11
C ARG A 85 -16.10 -8.84 -3.53
N LEU A 86 -15.22 -9.39 -4.36
CA LEU A 86 -13.98 -10.03 -3.88
C LEU A 86 -13.08 -9.05 -3.13
N LEU A 87 -12.89 -7.83 -3.66
CA LEU A 87 -12.11 -6.80 -2.99
C LEU A 87 -12.69 -6.43 -1.63
N GLN A 88 -14.01 -6.27 -1.53
CA GLN A 88 -14.71 -6.01 -0.28
C GLN A 88 -14.48 -7.14 0.74
N HIS A 89 -14.64 -8.40 0.30
CA HIS A 89 -14.43 -9.57 1.16
C HIS A 89 -12.98 -9.69 1.62
N LEU A 90 -12.00 -9.47 0.73
CA LEU A 90 -10.57 -9.48 1.07
C LEU A 90 -10.25 -8.43 2.14
N GLY A 91 -10.73 -7.19 1.95
CA GLY A 91 -10.51 -6.12 2.93
C GLY A 91 -11.13 -6.47 4.30
N ARG A 92 -12.35 -7.01 4.32
CA ARG A 92 -13.02 -7.45 5.56
C ARG A 92 -12.24 -8.57 6.24
N ALA A 93 -11.91 -9.63 5.51
CA ALA A 93 -11.19 -10.78 6.04
C ALA A 93 -9.81 -10.37 6.63
N ALA A 94 -9.11 -9.46 5.96
CA ALA A 94 -7.82 -8.97 6.45
C ALA A 94 -7.96 -8.17 7.76
N ILE A 95 -8.94 -7.28 7.85
CA ILE A 95 -9.25 -6.52 9.07
C ILE A 95 -9.66 -7.45 10.21
N ASP A 96 -10.51 -8.43 9.95
CA ASP A 96 -10.96 -9.42 10.93
C ASP A 96 -9.78 -10.31 11.44
N ALA A 97 -8.77 -10.52 10.59
CA ALA A 97 -7.52 -11.18 10.95
C ALA A 97 -6.50 -10.25 11.67
N GLY A 98 -6.85 -8.99 11.92
CA GLY A 98 -5.98 -8.01 12.58
C GLY A 98 -4.90 -7.40 11.68
N MET A 99 -4.98 -7.58 10.36
CA MET A 99 -4.04 -7.01 9.40
C MET A 99 -4.41 -5.57 9.06
N LEU A 100 -3.41 -4.72 8.81
CA LEU A 100 -3.63 -3.42 8.19
C LEU A 100 -3.91 -3.56 6.69
N VAL A 101 -4.92 -2.84 6.21
CA VAL A 101 -5.31 -2.79 4.79
C VAL A 101 -5.07 -1.40 4.22
N ILE A 102 -4.17 -1.29 3.25
CA ILE A 102 -3.94 -0.08 2.48
C ILE A 102 -4.61 -0.26 1.11
N MET A 103 -5.75 0.40 0.89
CA MET A 103 -6.45 0.29 -0.38
C MET A 103 -5.77 1.15 -1.44
N ASP A 104 -5.22 0.51 -2.48
CA ASP A 104 -4.53 1.21 -3.56
C ASP A 104 -5.51 1.50 -4.71
N ALA A 105 -6.28 2.60 -4.58
CA ALA A 105 -7.31 2.97 -5.55
C ALA A 105 -7.06 4.34 -6.20
N LYS A 106 -6.11 5.13 -5.68
CA LYS A 106 -5.67 6.43 -6.21
C LYS A 106 -6.84 7.37 -6.53
N ARG A 107 -7.82 7.45 -5.63
CA ARG A 107 -9.02 8.28 -5.80
C ARG A 107 -8.69 9.76 -5.69
N GLY A 108 -9.49 10.59 -6.33
CA GLY A 108 -9.39 12.06 -6.30
C GLY A 108 -10.50 12.66 -7.13
N ASP A 109 -11.17 13.70 -6.59
CA ASP A 109 -12.22 14.46 -7.23
C ASP A 109 -12.43 15.77 -6.43
N ILE A 110 -13.47 16.53 -6.72
CA ILE A 110 -13.80 17.79 -6.04
C ILE A 110 -15.06 17.65 -5.15
N GLY A 111 -15.14 18.45 -4.09
CA GLY A 111 -16.34 18.67 -3.28
C GLY A 111 -17.04 17.38 -2.81
N SER A 112 -18.33 17.28 -3.10
CA SER A 112 -19.18 16.14 -2.67
C SER A 112 -18.78 14.80 -3.30
N THR A 113 -18.16 14.81 -4.49
CA THR A 113 -17.66 13.58 -5.13
C THR A 113 -16.45 13.03 -4.37
N SER A 114 -15.52 13.88 -3.91
CA SER A 114 -14.44 13.48 -3.00
C SER A 114 -14.98 12.88 -1.71
N THR A 115 -16.05 13.48 -1.14
CA THR A 115 -16.72 12.93 0.05
C THR A 115 -17.31 11.54 -0.21
N ALA A 116 -17.94 11.33 -1.38
CA ALA A 116 -18.49 10.03 -1.76
C ALA A 116 -17.39 8.96 -1.90
N TYR A 117 -16.27 9.30 -2.55
CA TYR A 117 -15.08 8.41 -2.60
C TYR A 117 -14.52 8.12 -1.20
N ALA A 118 -14.36 9.14 -0.36
CA ALA A 118 -13.85 8.96 1.00
C ALA A 118 -14.73 7.99 1.81
N ASN A 119 -16.06 8.16 1.76
CA ASN A 119 -17.02 7.28 2.45
C ASN A 119 -17.02 5.85 1.90
N ALA A 120 -16.77 5.66 0.60
CA ALA A 120 -16.73 4.34 0.00
C ALA A 120 -15.47 3.54 0.36
N TRP A 121 -14.33 4.20 0.62
CA TRP A 121 -13.01 3.57 0.68
C TRP A 121 -12.28 3.69 2.01
N ILE A 122 -12.70 4.57 2.93
CA ILE A 122 -11.97 4.86 4.16
C ILE A 122 -12.75 4.44 5.40
N GLY A 123 -12.13 3.65 6.25
CA GLY A 123 -12.68 3.15 7.50
C GLY A 123 -13.23 1.73 7.40
N HIS A 124 -13.36 1.07 8.55
CA HIS A 124 -13.85 -0.31 8.64
C HIS A 124 -15.35 -0.44 8.33
N ASP A 125 -16.09 0.66 8.39
CA ASP A 125 -17.51 0.77 8.04
C ASP A 125 -17.76 1.13 6.57
N ALA A 126 -16.70 1.36 5.80
CA ALA A 126 -16.80 1.65 4.37
C ALA A 126 -17.27 0.44 3.55
N ALA A 127 -17.82 0.71 2.35
CA ALA A 127 -18.17 -0.35 1.40
C ALA A 127 -16.95 -1.19 1.00
N PHE A 128 -15.79 -0.57 0.84
CA PHE A 128 -14.49 -1.21 0.63
C PHE A 128 -13.60 -0.91 1.83
N PRO A 129 -13.70 -1.71 2.91
CA PRO A 129 -13.11 -1.37 4.19
C PRO A 129 -11.59 -1.35 4.13
N SER A 130 -11.00 -0.31 4.70
CA SER A 130 -9.55 -0.15 4.75
C SER A 130 -9.09 0.68 5.95
N ASP A 131 -7.80 0.55 6.28
CA ASP A 131 -7.11 1.38 7.25
C ASP A 131 -6.49 2.62 6.61
N ALA A 132 -6.16 2.56 5.33
CA ALA A 132 -5.66 3.71 4.57
C ALA A 132 -6.01 3.62 3.08
N LEU A 133 -6.05 4.78 2.42
CA LEU A 133 -6.34 4.92 1.00
C LEU A 133 -5.22 5.70 0.29
N THR A 134 -4.84 5.28 -0.91
CA THR A 134 -4.01 6.11 -1.80
C THR A 134 -4.91 7.12 -2.55
N ILE A 135 -4.48 8.38 -2.61
CA ILE A 135 -5.22 9.47 -3.24
C ILE A 135 -4.34 10.27 -4.20
N ASN A 136 -4.99 10.87 -5.21
CA ASN A 136 -4.36 11.69 -6.22
C ASN A 136 -4.59 13.19 -5.91
N PRO A 137 -3.52 14.01 -5.75
CA PRO A 137 -3.63 15.42 -5.37
C PRO A 137 -3.78 16.37 -6.55
N TRP A 138 -3.89 15.89 -7.78
CA TRP A 138 -3.80 16.71 -9.00
C TRP A 138 -4.79 17.87 -9.06
N LEU A 139 -5.93 17.73 -8.40
CA LEU A 139 -7.00 18.76 -8.41
C LEU A 139 -6.83 19.83 -7.32
N GLY A 140 -5.74 19.77 -6.53
CA GLY A 140 -5.45 20.77 -5.51
C GLY A 140 -5.66 20.28 -4.07
N ILE A 141 -5.13 21.06 -3.10
CA ILE A 141 -5.10 20.65 -1.69
C ILE A 141 -6.51 20.64 -1.05
N ASP A 142 -7.39 21.54 -1.47
CA ASP A 142 -8.78 21.59 -1.00
C ASP A 142 -9.56 20.28 -1.30
N THR A 143 -9.15 19.58 -2.35
CA THR A 143 -9.78 18.30 -2.76
C THR A 143 -9.37 17.12 -1.88
N ILE A 144 -8.29 17.27 -1.11
CA ILE A 144 -7.82 16.28 -0.13
C ILE A 144 -8.63 16.38 1.18
N GLU A 145 -9.18 17.54 1.51
CA GLU A 145 -9.87 17.79 2.77
C GLU A 145 -11.03 16.82 3.08
N PRO A 146 -11.92 16.46 2.13
CA PRO A 146 -12.97 15.47 2.39
C PRO A 146 -12.41 14.09 2.78
N PHE A 147 -11.28 13.67 2.18
CA PHE A 147 -10.60 12.42 2.54
C PHE A 147 -9.97 12.51 3.94
N LEU A 148 -9.35 13.64 4.29
CA LEU A 148 -8.78 13.89 5.61
C LEU A 148 -9.86 13.86 6.69
N ASN A 149 -11.00 14.53 6.47
CA ASN A 149 -12.11 14.58 7.41
C ASN A 149 -12.66 13.17 7.70
N ARG A 150 -12.79 12.34 6.66
CA ARG A 150 -13.21 10.94 6.82
C ARG A 150 -12.16 10.10 7.54
N ALA A 151 -10.89 10.25 7.19
CA ALA A 151 -9.78 9.54 7.82
C ALA A 151 -9.67 9.89 9.31
N ASP A 152 -9.78 11.17 9.67
CA ASP A 152 -9.78 11.62 11.06
C ASP A 152 -10.97 11.03 11.85
N ALA A 153 -12.17 11.00 11.26
CA ALA A 153 -13.37 10.44 11.89
C ALA A 153 -13.28 8.93 12.16
N THR A 154 -12.56 8.20 11.31
CA THR A 154 -12.42 6.73 11.39
C THR A 154 -11.09 6.26 11.98
N SER A 155 -10.18 7.19 12.32
CA SER A 155 -8.77 6.92 12.70
C SER A 155 -8.00 6.17 11.61
N SER A 156 -8.36 6.40 10.36
CA SER A 156 -7.71 5.85 9.17
C SER A 156 -6.59 6.78 8.66
N GLY A 157 -5.88 6.34 7.62
CA GLY A 157 -4.79 7.09 7.01
C GLY A 157 -4.99 7.36 5.53
N LEU A 158 -4.13 8.24 5.00
CA LEU A 158 -4.04 8.54 3.58
C LEU A 158 -2.60 8.44 3.11
N PHE A 159 -2.41 8.02 1.86
CA PHE A 159 -1.15 8.14 1.14
C PHE A 159 -1.37 8.95 -0.13
N VAL A 160 -0.84 10.17 -0.15
CA VAL A 160 -0.92 11.08 -1.30
C VAL A 160 0.17 10.73 -2.31
N LEU A 161 -0.17 10.60 -3.59
CA LEU A 161 0.82 10.44 -4.66
C LEU A 161 1.73 11.67 -4.68
N ASN A 162 3.04 11.46 -4.50
CA ASN A 162 4.02 12.57 -4.49
C ASN A 162 5.17 12.30 -5.46
N ARG A 163 5.99 11.28 -5.22
CA ARG A 163 7.12 10.91 -6.06
C ARG A 163 6.98 9.45 -6.49
N THR A 164 6.38 9.21 -7.64
CA THR A 164 6.02 7.86 -8.08
C THR A 164 7.16 7.16 -8.83
N SER A 165 7.15 5.82 -8.85
CA SER A 165 8.26 5.01 -9.35
C SER A 165 8.27 4.79 -10.87
N ASN A 166 7.23 5.21 -11.59
CA ASN A 166 7.12 5.02 -13.04
C ASN A 166 8.06 5.96 -13.82
N PRO A 167 8.56 5.55 -15.00
CA PRO A 167 9.49 6.36 -15.80
C PRO A 167 8.95 7.75 -16.18
N GLY A 168 7.65 7.86 -16.51
CA GLY A 168 6.99 9.13 -16.85
C GLY A 168 6.73 10.07 -15.68
N ALA A 169 7.12 9.72 -14.45
CA ALA A 169 6.96 10.60 -13.30
C ALA A 169 7.68 11.95 -13.47
N GLY A 170 8.84 11.94 -14.15
CA GLY A 170 9.61 13.14 -14.45
C GLY A 170 8.90 14.17 -15.32
N ASP A 171 7.94 13.75 -16.16
CA ASP A 171 7.22 14.65 -17.06
C ASP A 171 6.46 15.75 -16.32
N LEU A 172 6.01 15.47 -15.09
CA LEU A 172 5.28 16.39 -14.23
C LEU A 172 6.00 16.64 -12.91
N GLN A 173 6.38 15.57 -12.19
CA GLN A 173 6.85 15.69 -10.81
C GLN A 173 8.20 16.39 -10.70
N GLU A 174 9.07 16.30 -11.71
CA GLU A 174 10.38 16.96 -11.77
C GLU A 174 10.35 18.35 -12.42
N GLN A 175 9.18 18.81 -12.91
CA GLN A 175 9.09 20.17 -13.46
C GLN A 175 9.46 21.19 -12.42
N ILE A 176 10.32 22.15 -12.82
CA ILE A 176 10.79 23.22 -11.92
C ILE A 176 9.75 24.32 -11.87
N VAL A 177 9.23 24.57 -10.68
CA VAL A 177 8.32 25.66 -10.35
C VAL A 177 8.99 26.48 -9.25
N ASP A 178 9.12 27.79 -9.43
CA ASP A 178 9.75 28.68 -8.44
C ASP A 178 11.11 28.20 -7.92
N GLY A 179 11.89 27.57 -8.80
CA GLY A 179 13.26 27.12 -8.50
C GLY A 179 13.38 25.75 -7.82
N ALA A 180 12.27 25.01 -7.64
CA ALA A 180 12.27 23.66 -7.04
C ALA A 180 11.37 22.69 -7.81
N PRO A 181 11.64 21.36 -7.74
CA PRO A 181 10.78 20.35 -8.38
C PRO A 181 9.36 20.37 -7.82
N LEU A 182 8.36 20.10 -8.68
CA LEU A 182 6.93 20.13 -8.30
C LEU A 182 6.61 19.19 -7.14
N TYR A 183 7.24 18.00 -7.06
CA TYR A 183 7.02 17.07 -5.95
C TYR A 183 7.44 17.66 -4.59
N THR A 184 8.40 18.57 -4.55
CA THR A 184 8.82 19.26 -3.30
C THR A 184 7.83 20.35 -2.89
N HIS A 185 7.21 21.04 -3.85
CA HIS A 185 6.13 21.99 -3.57
C HIS A 185 4.91 21.26 -2.99
N LEU A 186 4.54 20.12 -3.56
CA LEU A 186 3.46 19.29 -3.02
C LEU A 186 3.79 18.85 -1.58
N ALA A 187 5.03 18.40 -1.32
CA ALA A 187 5.44 18.02 0.03
C ALA A 187 5.31 19.19 1.02
N ALA A 188 5.72 20.42 0.62
CA ALA A 188 5.59 21.61 1.46
C ALA A 188 4.10 21.94 1.77
N MET A 189 3.20 21.78 0.80
CA MET A 189 1.75 21.96 1.03
C MET A 189 1.16 20.88 1.95
N LEU A 190 1.67 19.66 1.91
CA LEU A 190 1.21 18.55 2.76
C LEU A 190 1.78 18.62 4.19
N ALA A 191 2.93 19.29 4.40
CA ALA A 191 3.63 19.29 5.67
C ALA A 191 2.78 19.77 6.86
N PRO A 192 2.04 20.90 6.80
CA PRO A 192 1.18 21.34 7.91
C PRO A 192 0.02 20.37 8.16
N LEU A 193 -0.52 19.74 7.12
CA LEU A 193 -1.60 18.76 7.23
C LEU A 193 -1.14 17.46 7.91
N ALA A 194 0.09 17.02 7.59
CA ALA A 194 0.71 15.87 8.22
C ALA A 194 1.09 16.17 9.68
N ALA A 195 1.65 17.33 9.96
CA ALA A 195 2.02 17.73 11.32
C ALA A 195 0.83 17.79 12.29
N ALA A 196 -0.35 18.19 11.79
CA ALA A 196 -1.58 18.25 12.58
C ALA A 196 -2.16 16.86 12.95
N ARG A 197 -1.65 15.76 12.36
CA ARG A 197 -2.18 14.38 12.50
C ARG A 197 -1.17 13.39 13.05
N VAL A 198 -0.15 13.89 13.76
CA VAL A 198 0.88 13.06 14.38
C VAL A 198 0.29 12.38 15.62
N GLY A 199 0.43 11.04 15.68
CA GLY A 199 0.02 10.23 16.83
C GLY A 199 1.10 10.11 17.91
N GLU A 200 0.86 9.26 18.89
CA GLU A 200 1.77 9.01 20.03
C GLU A 200 3.10 8.38 19.58
N SER A 201 3.09 7.60 18.49
CA SER A 201 4.29 7.05 17.86
C SER A 201 5.21 8.08 17.20
N GLY A 202 4.75 9.34 17.07
CA GLY A 202 5.44 10.36 16.32
C GLY A 202 5.29 10.21 14.80
N ILE A 203 4.35 9.36 14.34
CA ILE A 203 4.00 9.16 12.93
C ILE A 203 2.60 9.71 12.67
N SER A 204 2.46 10.38 11.53
CA SER A 204 1.19 10.98 11.08
C SER A 204 0.26 9.95 10.45
N SER A 205 -1.05 10.25 10.44
CA SER A 205 -2.03 9.53 9.63
C SER A 205 -2.03 9.98 8.16
N LEU A 206 -1.36 11.09 7.82
CA LEU A 206 -1.18 11.53 6.43
C LEU A 206 0.23 11.22 5.98
N GLY A 207 0.34 10.33 5.01
CA GLY A 207 1.58 9.90 4.36
C GLY A 207 1.63 10.26 2.88
N ILE A 208 2.74 9.89 2.25
CA ILE A 208 2.97 10.07 0.82
C ILE A 208 3.46 8.79 0.17
N VAL A 209 3.23 8.65 -1.14
CA VAL A 209 3.83 7.60 -1.97
C VAL A 209 5.17 8.10 -2.50
N VAL A 210 6.25 7.35 -2.22
CA VAL A 210 7.61 7.65 -2.69
C VAL A 210 8.23 6.38 -3.27
N GLY A 211 8.55 6.36 -4.55
CA GLY A 211 9.12 5.19 -5.22
C GLY A 211 10.52 4.84 -4.71
N ALA A 212 10.78 3.55 -4.50
CA ALA A 212 12.11 3.03 -4.12
C ALA A 212 13.20 3.32 -5.16
N THR A 213 12.82 3.71 -6.37
CA THR A 213 13.74 4.10 -7.45
C THR A 213 14.37 5.48 -7.25
N TRP A 214 13.92 6.25 -6.26
CA TRP A 214 14.33 7.63 -5.99
C TRP A 214 14.86 7.81 -4.55
N PRO A 215 15.97 7.16 -4.17
CA PRO A 215 16.45 7.17 -2.78
C PRO A 215 16.85 8.57 -2.28
N GLU A 216 17.46 9.41 -3.14
CA GLU A 216 17.85 10.77 -2.74
C GLU A 216 16.63 11.69 -2.58
N ASP A 217 15.63 11.56 -3.46
CA ASP A 217 14.36 12.28 -3.33
C ASP A 217 13.62 11.84 -2.04
N ALA A 218 13.68 10.56 -1.69
CA ALA A 218 13.09 10.04 -0.45
C ALA A 218 13.73 10.66 0.80
N LYS A 219 15.06 10.85 0.84
CA LYS A 219 15.77 11.53 1.93
C LYS A 219 15.36 13.00 2.02
N LEU A 220 15.29 13.69 0.87
CA LEU A 220 14.84 15.07 0.80
C LEU A 220 13.40 15.22 1.31
N LEU A 221 12.49 14.35 0.84
CA LEU A 221 11.11 14.35 1.27
C LEU A 221 10.95 14.00 2.77
N ARG A 222 11.80 13.13 3.33
CA ARG A 222 11.81 12.85 4.76
C ARG A 222 12.17 14.09 5.58
N THR A 223 13.08 14.93 5.09
CA THR A 223 13.42 16.20 5.74
C THR A 223 12.23 17.17 5.72
N ALA A 224 11.51 17.25 4.61
CA ALA A 224 10.33 18.13 4.46
C ALA A 224 9.10 17.61 5.24
N LEU A 225 8.97 16.28 5.37
CA LEU A 225 7.84 15.58 5.98
C LEU A 225 8.33 14.63 7.08
N PRO A 226 8.87 15.14 8.21
CA PRO A 226 9.57 14.33 9.19
C PRO A 226 8.69 13.26 9.85
N ASN A 227 7.38 13.49 9.94
CA ASN A 227 6.43 12.59 10.60
C ASN A 227 5.52 11.82 9.64
N ALA A 228 5.48 12.15 8.36
CA ALA A 228 4.61 11.46 7.40
C ALA A 228 5.09 10.00 7.17
N PRO A 229 4.22 8.99 7.20
CA PRO A 229 4.60 7.66 6.76
C PRO A 229 4.79 7.63 5.24
N PHE A 230 5.80 6.88 4.76
CA PHE A 230 6.04 6.69 3.34
C PHE A 230 5.52 5.31 2.90
N LEU A 231 4.70 5.28 1.87
CA LEU A 231 4.39 4.07 1.12
C LEU A 231 5.39 3.98 -0.03
N VAL A 232 6.24 2.96 0.02
CA VAL A 232 7.38 2.83 -0.89
C VAL A 232 7.17 1.67 -1.87
N PRO A 233 6.59 1.91 -3.05
CA PRO A 233 6.53 0.91 -4.12
C PRO A 233 7.85 0.78 -4.87
N GLY A 234 8.05 -0.37 -5.55
CA GLY A 234 9.19 -0.59 -6.46
C GLY A 234 10.29 -1.48 -5.90
N PHE A 235 10.17 -1.98 -4.67
CA PHE A 235 11.10 -2.95 -4.10
C PHE A 235 11.03 -4.30 -4.82
N GLY A 236 12.19 -4.84 -5.19
CA GLY A 236 12.35 -6.11 -5.89
C GLY A 236 11.99 -6.01 -7.39
N ALA A 237 10.75 -6.17 -7.75
CA ALA A 237 10.30 -6.32 -9.15
C ALA A 237 10.61 -5.14 -10.10
N GLN A 238 10.88 -3.94 -9.57
CA GLN A 238 11.30 -2.76 -10.34
C GLN A 238 12.80 -2.47 -10.20
N GLY A 239 13.57 -3.40 -9.62
CA GLY A 239 15.02 -3.34 -9.53
C GLY A 239 15.60 -2.55 -8.35
N ALA A 240 14.76 -1.98 -7.47
CA ALA A 240 15.26 -1.30 -6.28
C ALA A 240 15.61 -2.30 -5.18
N GLY A 241 16.82 -2.18 -4.63
CA GLY A 241 17.29 -2.94 -3.47
C GLY A 241 16.74 -2.39 -2.14
N ALA A 242 17.03 -3.10 -1.06
CA ALA A 242 16.56 -2.74 0.29
C ALA A 242 17.07 -1.37 0.76
N GLU A 243 18.33 -1.04 0.52
CA GLU A 243 18.90 0.28 0.87
C GLU A 243 18.12 1.44 0.26
N ASN A 244 17.75 1.29 -1.03
CA ASN A 244 16.97 2.30 -1.72
C ASN A 244 15.53 2.38 -1.17
N ALA A 245 14.91 1.22 -0.92
CA ALA A 245 13.54 1.15 -0.42
C ALA A 245 13.40 1.70 1.01
N THR A 246 14.46 1.63 1.81
CA THR A 246 14.46 2.12 3.20
C THR A 246 15.04 3.53 3.37
N SER A 247 15.58 4.13 2.30
CA SER A 247 16.31 5.42 2.34
C SER A 247 15.51 6.58 2.95
N GLY A 248 14.18 6.59 2.78
CA GLY A 248 13.27 7.57 3.36
C GLY A 248 12.62 7.13 4.67
N LEU A 249 12.90 5.93 5.18
CA LEU A 249 12.35 5.45 6.44
C LEU A 249 13.13 5.97 7.66
N ARG A 250 12.61 5.74 8.85
CA ARG A 250 13.22 6.12 10.12
C ARG A 250 13.75 4.89 10.84
N ARG A 251 14.86 5.04 11.54
CA ARG A 251 15.32 4.01 12.48
C ARG A 251 14.50 4.10 13.76
N GLY A 252 13.75 3.04 14.08
CA GLY A 252 12.99 2.90 15.30
C GLY A 252 13.73 2.06 16.36
N VAL A 253 13.03 1.76 17.45
CA VAL A 253 13.58 0.98 18.56
C VAL A 253 13.77 -0.50 18.19
N ALA A 254 12.88 -1.05 17.37
CA ALA A 254 12.83 -2.47 17.05
C ALA A 254 13.04 -2.77 15.55
N GLY A 255 13.45 -1.79 14.77
CA GLY A 255 13.63 -1.92 13.31
C GLY A 255 13.24 -0.65 12.57
N TRP A 256 13.00 -0.75 11.28
CA TRP A 256 12.54 0.36 10.47
C TRP A 256 11.12 0.82 10.84
N GLU A 257 10.90 2.13 10.85
CA GLU A 257 9.62 2.79 11.13
C GLU A 257 9.41 3.98 10.17
N GLY A 258 8.24 4.63 10.24
CA GLY A 258 7.93 5.82 9.46
C GLY A 258 7.58 5.53 8.01
N GLY A 259 7.15 4.32 7.73
CA GLY A 259 6.65 3.92 6.41
C GLY A 259 6.51 2.42 6.25
N ILE A 260 6.24 2.02 5.00
CA ILE A 260 6.01 0.64 4.62
C ILE A 260 6.52 0.41 3.19
N VAL A 261 7.20 -0.71 2.97
CA VAL A 261 7.82 -1.08 1.68
C VAL A 261 6.94 -2.09 0.98
N ASN A 262 6.35 -1.70 -0.15
CA ASN A 262 5.46 -2.57 -0.90
C ASN A 262 6.22 -3.43 -1.91
N SER A 263 6.03 -4.73 -1.82
CA SER A 263 6.42 -5.71 -2.82
C SER A 263 5.18 -6.49 -3.30
N THR A 264 5.02 -6.65 -4.61
CA THR A 264 3.86 -7.33 -5.20
C THR A 264 4.31 -8.57 -5.96
N ARG A 265 4.73 -8.42 -7.23
CA ARG A 265 5.03 -9.56 -8.11
C ARG A 265 6.11 -10.47 -7.54
N GLY A 266 7.14 -9.90 -6.94
CA GLY A 266 8.19 -10.67 -6.29
C GLY A 266 7.73 -11.50 -5.11
N LEU A 267 6.64 -11.08 -4.42
CA LEU A 267 6.10 -11.81 -3.27
C LEU A 267 5.04 -12.85 -3.67
N ILE A 268 4.07 -12.48 -4.51
CA ILE A 268 2.90 -13.34 -4.77
C ILE A 268 3.04 -14.20 -6.02
N PHE A 269 4.07 -13.95 -6.85
CA PHE A 269 4.37 -14.74 -8.05
C PHE A 269 5.87 -15.11 -8.15
N PRO A 270 6.51 -15.61 -7.07
CA PRO A 270 7.87 -16.12 -7.19
C PRO A 270 7.87 -17.42 -8.04
N GLN A 271 8.97 -17.69 -8.73
CA GLN A 271 9.08 -18.85 -9.64
C GLN A 271 8.73 -20.17 -8.92
N ALA A 272 9.21 -20.34 -7.69
CA ALA A 272 8.91 -21.53 -6.90
C ALA A 272 7.41 -21.74 -6.61
N ALA A 273 6.63 -20.64 -6.50
CA ALA A 273 5.18 -20.72 -6.34
C ALA A 273 4.48 -21.00 -7.68
N ALA A 274 5.01 -20.49 -8.79
CA ALA A 274 4.50 -20.81 -10.13
C ALA A 274 4.67 -22.32 -10.47
N ASP A 275 5.74 -22.93 -10.00
CA ASP A 275 6.08 -24.35 -10.22
C ASP A 275 5.41 -25.30 -9.21
N ALA A 276 4.67 -24.76 -8.22
CA ALA A 276 4.02 -25.56 -7.19
C ALA A 276 2.88 -26.43 -7.76
N THR A 277 2.85 -27.68 -7.35
CA THR A 277 1.82 -28.68 -7.77
C THR A 277 0.71 -28.88 -6.73
N SER A 278 0.77 -28.15 -5.61
CA SER A 278 -0.23 -28.19 -4.54
C SER A 278 -0.34 -26.84 -3.83
N ILE A 279 -1.48 -26.58 -3.21
CA ILE A 279 -1.70 -25.35 -2.40
C ILE A 279 -0.68 -25.29 -1.25
N ALA A 280 -0.40 -26.41 -0.58
CA ALA A 280 0.60 -26.44 0.49
C ALA A 280 2.02 -26.10 -0.01
N GLY A 281 2.40 -26.60 -1.19
CA GLY A 281 3.68 -26.27 -1.83
C GLY A 281 3.74 -24.79 -2.25
N TRP A 282 2.62 -24.25 -2.73
CA TRP A 282 2.51 -22.84 -3.06
C TRP A 282 2.70 -21.96 -1.81
N HIS A 283 1.98 -22.26 -0.70
CA HIS A 283 2.16 -21.53 0.56
C HIS A 283 3.61 -21.59 1.06
N ALA A 284 4.24 -22.76 1.02
CA ALA A 284 5.64 -22.89 1.43
C ALA A 284 6.59 -22.00 0.61
N ALA A 285 6.36 -21.87 -0.70
CA ALA A 285 7.14 -20.99 -1.55
C ALA A 285 6.90 -19.51 -1.24
N ILE A 286 5.65 -19.10 -0.99
CA ILE A 286 5.33 -17.72 -0.59
C ILE A 286 5.97 -17.40 0.77
N ASP A 287 5.85 -18.30 1.75
CA ASP A 287 6.42 -18.14 3.08
C ASP A 287 7.95 -17.98 3.06
N ALA A 288 8.63 -18.78 2.24
CA ALA A 288 10.06 -18.65 2.03
C ALA A 288 10.42 -17.28 1.43
N THR A 289 9.65 -16.83 0.45
CA THR A 289 9.84 -15.53 -0.20
C THR A 289 9.61 -14.36 0.75
N ILE A 290 8.56 -14.41 1.59
CA ILE A 290 8.31 -13.40 2.64
C ILE A 290 9.50 -13.36 3.62
N THR A 291 9.96 -14.52 4.06
CA THR A 291 11.09 -14.63 4.99
C THR A 291 12.37 -14.02 4.42
N GLU A 292 12.68 -14.30 3.16
CA GLU A 292 13.83 -13.74 2.45
C GLU A 292 13.72 -12.21 2.32
N ASN A 293 12.56 -11.68 1.90
CA ASN A 293 12.37 -10.23 1.77
C ASN A 293 12.47 -9.51 3.11
N ASN A 294 11.94 -10.09 4.18
CA ASN A 294 12.07 -9.57 5.54
C ASN A 294 13.54 -9.53 5.98
N ALA A 295 14.29 -10.61 5.73
CA ALA A 295 15.71 -10.67 6.05
C ALA A 295 16.52 -9.62 5.29
N VAL A 296 16.25 -9.43 3.99
CA VAL A 296 16.94 -8.44 3.15
C VAL A 296 16.64 -7.01 3.59
N LEU A 297 15.37 -6.68 3.95
CA LEU A 297 15.01 -5.36 4.46
C LEU A 297 15.62 -5.08 5.84
N ASN A 298 15.71 -6.09 6.70
CA ASN A 298 16.27 -5.95 8.04
C ASN A 298 17.81 -5.90 8.03
N ALA A 299 18.47 -6.48 7.04
CA ALA A 299 19.93 -6.48 6.94
C ALA A 299 20.54 -5.08 6.69
N VAL A 300 19.75 -4.11 6.23
CA VAL A 300 20.19 -2.72 5.97
C VAL A 300 19.78 -1.73 7.08
N PHE A 301 19.24 -2.24 8.21
CA PHE A 301 18.87 -1.45 9.39
C PHE A 301 20.06 -0.93 10.17
#